data_ec17b8a8690cb69f397d236ca06a7ef7
#
_entry.id   ec17b8a8690cb69f397d236ca06a7ef7
#
_cell.length_a   1.000
_cell.length_b   1.000
_cell.length_c   1.000
_cell.angle_alpha   90.00
_cell.angle_beta   90.00
_cell.angle_gamma   90.00
#
_symmetry.space_group_name_H-M   'P 1'
#
loop_
_entity.id
_entity.type
_entity.pdbx_description
1 polymer ?
#
loop_
_entity_poly.entity_id
_entity_poly.type
_entity_poly.pdbx_seq_one_letter_code
_entity_poly.pdbx_strand_id
1 'polypeptide(L)'
;MIPALDYYIDAKRALSAESSDEWDIFISAFNDNSRVRNTFSWVKAKRKIWWSLPEYGYAQDELPDDGFEVREFASRHEAELIQEGFEGLLDDPTSSICIDITGLMRQHIFFIMRLMKDRKIARYSLLYTEPEHYARKADTTFALGEVSMVRQVAGYEGQHSTDTSNDVLIMGGGYDHPLVAHVILSREKARLVQVHSLPSLSADMYHEALLRLDRVSGTADVAEDQTFFSSANDPFVTAATLSEACQKLRAKLPISNLYLSSLATKPQAVGFALFYLKELEGSASSVIFPVVNRYFRETGKGLGRTWVYPIELS
;
A
#
# COMPACT_ATOMS: atom_id res chain seq x y z
N MET A 1 -20.77 11.48 12.82
CA MET A 1 -19.43 11.17 13.42
C MET A 1 -19.33 9.67 13.42
N ILE A 2 -18.62 9.08 12.48
CA ILE A 2 -18.40 7.62 12.42
C ILE A 2 -17.39 7.33 13.53
N PRO A 3 -17.69 6.48 14.52
CA PRO A 3 -16.74 6.17 15.58
C PRO A 3 -15.51 5.48 14.99
N ALA A 4 -14.34 5.75 15.56
CA ALA A 4 -13.09 5.04 15.22
C ALA A 4 -13.16 3.50 15.41
N LEU A 5 -14.28 3.01 15.90
CA LEU A 5 -14.62 1.59 16.11
C LEU A 5 -14.91 0.80 14.81
N ASP A 6 -15.01 1.47 13.65
CA ASP A 6 -15.28 0.78 12.37
C ASP A 6 -14.04 0.15 11.73
N TYR A 7 -12.87 0.39 12.30
CA TYR A 7 -11.64 -0.29 11.89
C TYR A 7 -11.33 -1.41 12.89
N TYR A 8 -11.10 -2.61 12.38
CA TYR A 8 -10.80 -3.81 13.18
C TYR A 8 -9.42 -3.72 13.82
N ILE A 9 -9.26 -2.81 14.79
CA ILE A 9 -8.03 -2.66 15.56
C ILE A 9 -7.73 -4.02 16.21
N ASP A 10 -6.46 -4.46 16.12
CA ASP A 10 -5.98 -5.77 16.57
C ASP A 10 -6.47 -7.00 15.79
N ALA A 11 -7.12 -6.80 14.64
CA ALA A 11 -7.53 -7.94 13.80
C ALA A 11 -6.36 -8.61 13.07
N LYS A 12 -5.20 -7.94 12.94
CA LYS A 12 -4.01 -8.57 12.36
C LYS A 12 -3.55 -9.74 13.22
N ARG A 13 -3.10 -10.80 12.59
CA ARG A 13 -2.53 -11.96 13.25
C ARG A 13 -1.26 -12.45 12.59
N ALA A 14 -0.35 -13.02 13.39
CA ALA A 14 0.84 -13.64 12.86
C ALA A 14 0.48 -14.96 12.15
N LEU A 15 1.18 -15.25 11.07
CA LEU A 15 1.07 -16.49 10.33
C LEU A 15 2.45 -17.17 10.26
N SER A 16 2.45 -18.50 10.41
CA SER A 16 3.64 -19.34 10.27
C SER A 16 3.33 -20.59 9.47
N ALA A 17 4.35 -21.34 9.11
CA ALA A 17 4.19 -22.62 8.40
C ALA A 17 3.37 -23.66 9.19
N GLU A 18 3.37 -23.57 10.52
CA GLU A 18 2.59 -24.45 11.41
C GLU A 18 1.13 -24.02 11.53
N SER A 19 0.75 -22.83 11.05
CA SER A 19 -0.63 -22.35 11.11
C SER A 19 -1.57 -23.28 10.35
N SER A 20 -2.79 -23.42 10.85
CA SER A 20 -3.84 -24.25 10.24
C SER A 20 -4.59 -23.55 9.11
N ASP A 21 -4.25 -22.29 8.85
CA ASP A 21 -4.90 -21.49 7.80
C ASP A 21 -4.70 -22.11 6.42
N GLU A 22 -5.79 -22.20 5.69
CA GLU A 22 -5.81 -22.67 4.30
C GLU A 22 -6.80 -21.82 3.50
N TRP A 23 -6.45 -21.50 2.26
CA TRP A 23 -7.28 -20.72 1.35
C TRP A 23 -7.63 -21.53 0.10
N ASP A 24 -8.72 -21.16 -0.57
CA ASP A 24 -9.03 -21.74 -1.89
C ASP A 24 -8.06 -21.20 -2.94
N ILE A 25 -7.75 -19.89 -2.88
CA ILE A 25 -6.88 -19.21 -3.81
C ILE A 25 -5.83 -18.40 -3.06
N PHE A 26 -4.57 -18.58 -3.44
CA PHE A 26 -3.44 -17.77 -2.98
C PHE A 26 -2.72 -17.14 -4.16
N ILE A 27 -2.56 -15.83 -4.13
CA ILE A 27 -1.92 -15.04 -5.17
C ILE A 27 -0.71 -14.31 -4.59
N SER A 28 0.44 -14.37 -5.26
CA SER A 28 1.63 -13.60 -4.87
C SER A 28 2.35 -13.05 -6.09
N ALA A 29 2.86 -11.83 -6.00
CA ALA A 29 3.67 -11.23 -7.07
C ALA A 29 5.10 -11.76 -7.00
N PHE A 30 5.50 -12.49 -8.04
CA PHE A 30 6.82 -13.09 -8.15
C PHE A 30 7.94 -12.03 -8.14
N ASN A 31 8.93 -12.24 -7.29
CA ASN A 31 10.20 -11.52 -7.35
C ASN A 31 11.32 -12.32 -6.64
N ASP A 32 12.57 -11.86 -6.78
CA ASP A 32 13.76 -12.56 -6.23
C ASP A 32 13.89 -12.47 -4.71
N ASN A 33 13.01 -11.73 -4.05
CA ASN A 33 13.07 -11.60 -2.62
C ASN A 33 12.74 -12.92 -1.91
N SER A 34 13.65 -13.39 -1.07
CA SER A 34 13.50 -14.65 -0.31
C SER A 34 12.19 -14.72 0.48
N ARG A 35 11.73 -13.60 1.04
CA ARG A 35 10.46 -13.56 1.79
C ARG A 35 9.23 -13.83 0.93
N VAL A 36 9.22 -13.43 -0.35
CA VAL A 36 8.13 -13.75 -1.28
C VAL A 36 8.15 -15.23 -1.63
N ARG A 37 9.32 -15.75 -2.06
CA ARG A 37 9.47 -17.16 -2.46
C ARG A 37 9.21 -18.12 -1.29
N ASN A 38 9.79 -17.84 -0.12
CA ASN A 38 9.60 -18.69 1.05
C ASN A 38 8.16 -18.68 1.52
N THR A 39 7.52 -17.51 1.59
CA THR A 39 6.12 -17.42 1.99
C THR A 39 5.22 -18.18 1.03
N PHE A 40 5.43 -18.03 -0.27
CA PHE A 40 4.68 -18.78 -1.27
C PHE A 40 4.83 -20.29 -1.10
N SER A 41 6.03 -20.77 -0.76
CA SER A 41 6.27 -22.21 -0.65
C SER A 41 5.46 -22.88 0.48
N TRP A 42 5.35 -22.24 1.66
CA TRP A 42 4.71 -22.86 2.83
C TRP A 42 3.25 -22.47 3.05
N VAL A 43 2.74 -21.39 2.47
CA VAL A 43 1.33 -21.04 2.57
C VAL A 43 0.47 -22.15 1.97
N LYS A 44 -0.59 -22.56 2.68
CA LYS A 44 -1.50 -23.63 2.25
C LYS A 44 -2.65 -23.03 1.46
N ALA A 45 -2.83 -23.48 0.23
CA ALA A 45 -3.97 -23.14 -0.61
C ALA A 45 -4.22 -24.22 -1.67
N LYS A 46 -5.49 -24.37 -2.07
CA LYS A 46 -5.87 -25.33 -3.12
C LYS A 46 -5.31 -24.93 -4.48
N ARG A 47 -5.29 -23.63 -4.79
CA ARG A 47 -4.74 -23.04 -6.00
C ARG A 47 -3.78 -21.93 -5.65
N LYS A 48 -2.55 -22.00 -6.14
CA LYS A 48 -1.52 -20.97 -5.95
C LYS A 48 -1.17 -20.38 -7.30
N ILE A 49 -1.06 -19.04 -7.36
CA ILE A 49 -0.83 -18.33 -8.62
C ILE A 49 0.29 -17.31 -8.40
N TRP A 50 1.30 -17.37 -9.26
CA TRP A 50 2.29 -16.33 -9.40
C TRP A 50 1.83 -15.24 -10.36
N TRP A 51 1.97 -13.99 -9.97
CA TRP A 51 1.84 -12.84 -10.86
C TRP A 51 3.21 -12.31 -11.23
N SER A 52 3.56 -12.38 -12.50
CA SER A 52 4.78 -11.79 -13.06
C SER A 52 4.52 -10.35 -13.47
N LEU A 53 4.91 -9.42 -12.61
CA LEU A 53 4.66 -7.99 -12.82
C LEU A 53 5.67 -7.40 -13.82
N PRO A 54 5.21 -6.62 -14.82
CA PRO A 54 6.09 -6.03 -15.84
C PRO A 54 7.08 -5.01 -15.27
N GLU A 55 6.83 -4.46 -14.08
CA GLU A 55 7.73 -3.55 -13.38
C GLU A 55 9.03 -4.21 -12.93
N TYR A 56 9.03 -5.52 -12.72
CA TYR A 56 10.23 -6.29 -12.36
C TYR A 56 11.06 -6.71 -13.58
N GLY A 57 10.45 -6.75 -14.78
CA GLY A 57 11.13 -7.00 -16.05
C GLY A 57 11.83 -8.34 -16.12
N TYR A 58 11.17 -9.42 -15.68
CA TYR A 58 11.67 -10.79 -15.84
C TYR A 58 11.59 -11.23 -17.29
N ALA A 59 12.60 -11.94 -17.75
CA ALA A 59 12.55 -12.71 -18.99
C ALA A 59 11.84 -14.06 -18.75
N GLN A 60 11.39 -14.70 -19.82
CA GLN A 60 10.60 -15.93 -19.72
C GLN A 60 11.35 -17.08 -19.00
N ASP A 61 12.65 -17.17 -19.20
CA ASP A 61 13.54 -18.17 -18.58
C ASP A 61 13.88 -17.85 -17.11
N GLU A 62 13.53 -16.66 -16.62
CA GLU A 62 13.69 -16.26 -15.21
C GLU A 62 12.43 -16.55 -14.38
N LEU A 63 11.30 -16.88 -15.02
CA LEU A 63 10.05 -17.16 -14.32
C LEU A 63 10.09 -18.50 -13.58
N PRO A 64 9.28 -18.66 -12.49
CA PRO A 64 9.27 -19.92 -11.75
C PRO A 64 8.76 -21.08 -12.60
N ASP A 65 9.49 -22.21 -12.57
CA ASP A 65 9.10 -23.49 -13.14
C ASP A 65 8.89 -24.51 -12.00
N ASP A 66 8.02 -24.16 -11.06
CA ASP A 66 7.72 -24.93 -9.85
C ASP A 66 6.37 -25.67 -9.93
N GLY A 67 5.77 -25.69 -11.12
CA GLY A 67 4.51 -26.37 -11.41
C GLY A 67 3.26 -25.60 -10.99
N PHE A 68 3.40 -24.36 -10.48
CA PHE A 68 2.27 -23.49 -10.20
C PHE A 68 1.89 -22.62 -11.41
N GLU A 69 0.66 -22.13 -11.41
CA GLU A 69 0.19 -21.20 -12.44
C GLU A 69 0.97 -19.90 -12.38
N VAL A 70 1.44 -19.42 -13.54
CA VAL A 70 2.05 -18.09 -13.69
C VAL A 70 1.18 -17.25 -14.61
N ARG A 71 0.79 -16.05 -14.16
CA ARG A 71 0.12 -15.04 -14.97
C ARG A 71 1.09 -13.93 -15.29
N GLU A 72 1.24 -13.63 -16.56
CA GLU A 72 2.06 -12.55 -17.09
C GLU A 72 1.16 -11.43 -17.61
N PHE A 73 1.59 -10.19 -17.47
CA PHE A 73 0.79 -9.02 -17.82
C PHE A 73 1.53 -8.13 -18.80
N ALA A 74 0.84 -7.68 -19.83
CA ALA A 74 1.37 -6.71 -20.80
C ALA A 74 1.22 -5.26 -20.29
N SER A 75 0.10 -4.95 -19.64
CA SER A 75 -0.16 -3.62 -19.11
C SER A 75 0.54 -3.38 -17.77
N ARG A 76 0.98 -2.12 -17.59
CA ARG A 76 1.46 -1.59 -16.30
C ARG A 76 0.42 -0.73 -15.60
N HIS A 77 -0.72 -0.51 -16.25
CA HIS A 77 -1.81 0.22 -15.63
C HIS A 77 -2.51 -0.69 -14.63
N GLU A 78 -2.55 -0.25 -13.37
CA GLU A 78 -3.04 -1.08 -12.26
C GLU A 78 -4.44 -1.64 -12.49
N ALA A 79 -5.34 -0.88 -13.14
CA ALA A 79 -6.70 -1.35 -13.37
C ALA A 79 -6.75 -2.51 -14.38
N GLU A 80 -6.03 -2.41 -15.48
CA GLU A 80 -5.99 -3.46 -16.51
C GLU A 80 -5.30 -4.71 -15.96
N LEU A 81 -4.11 -4.54 -15.36
CA LEU A 81 -3.32 -5.64 -14.80
C LEU A 81 -4.11 -6.41 -13.74
N ILE A 82 -4.72 -5.72 -12.80
CA ILE A 82 -5.43 -6.37 -11.68
C ILE A 82 -6.73 -7.02 -12.17
N GLN A 83 -7.47 -6.41 -13.10
CA GLN A 83 -8.67 -7.02 -13.68
C GLN A 83 -8.31 -8.32 -14.43
N GLU A 84 -7.27 -8.30 -15.26
CA GLU A 84 -6.74 -9.48 -15.95
C GLU A 84 -6.27 -10.53 -14.94
N GLY A 85 -5.55 -10.10 -13.90
CA GLY A 85 -5.03 -10.98 -12.84
C GLY A 85 -6.12 -11.74 -12.08
N PHE A 86 -7.31 -11.17 -11.95
CA PHE A 86 -8.45 -11.81 -11.28
C PHE A 86 -9.45 -12.48 -12.22
N GLU A 87 -9.18 -12.53 -13.52
CA GLU A 87 -10.09 -13.18 -14.48
C GLU A 87 -10.30 -14.66 -14.10
N GLY A 88 -11.60 -15.05 -13.99
CA GLY A 88 -12.00 -16.40 -13.59
C GLY A 88 -11.68 -16.80 -12.14
N LEU A 89 -11.26 -15.87 -11.27
CA LEU A 89 -10.95 -16.16 -9.87
C LEU A 89 -12.01 -15.67 -8.88
N LEU A 90 -12.87 -14.72 -9.30
CA LEU A 90 -13.89 -14.10 -8.46
C LEU A 90 -15.30 -14.58 -8.78
N ASP A 91 -15.45 -15.65 -9.58
CA ASP A 91 -16.75 -16.15 -10.02
C ASP A 91 -17.51 -16.89 -8.91
N ASP A 92 -16.77 -17.47 -7.96
CA ASP A 92 -17.34 -18.09 -6.75
C ASP A 92 -17.15 -17.16 -5.55
N PRO A 93 -18.21 -16.47 -5.09
CA PRO A 93 -18.13 -15.55 -3.97
C PRO A 93 -17.88 -16.22 -2.61
N THR A 94 -17.94 -17.56 -2.55
CA THR A 94 -17.67 -18.34 -1.33
C THR A 94 -16.21 -18.73 -1.21
N SER A 95 -15.43 -18.63 -2.28
CA SER A 95 -14.00 -18.93 -2.28
C SER A 95 -13.22 -18.02 -1.34
N SER A 96 -12.44 -18.63 -0.45
CA SER A 96 -11.52 -17.90 0.42
C SER A 96 -10.27 -17.49 -0.35
N ILE A 97 -10.00 -16.18 -0.40
CA ILE A 97 -8.89 -15.62 -1.18
C ILE A 97 -7.86 -14.97 -0.24
N CYS A 98 -6.59 -15.30 -0.45
CA CYS A 98 -5.47 -14.63 0.19
C CYS A 98 -4.53 -14.05 -0.86
N ILE A 99 -4.15 -12.78 -0.69
CA ILE A 99 -3.28 -12.06 -1.62
C ILE A 99 -2.04 -11.60 -0.86
N ASP A 100 -0.88 -12.11 -1.24
CA ASP A 100 0.39 -11.65 -0.71
C ASP A 100 0.79 -10.31 -1.33
N ILE A 101 0.71 -9.26 -0.53
CA ILE A 101 1.06 -7.91 -0.97
C ILE A 101 2.56 -7.63 -0.91
N THR A 102 3.38 -8.58 -0.43
CA THR A 102 4.83 -8.39 -0.23
C THR A 102 5.55 -8.01 -1.54
N GLY A 103 5.18 -8.63 -2.65
CA GLY A 103 5.73 -8.35 -3.98
C GLY A 103 4.96 -7.29 -4.79
N LEU A 104 3.76 -6.90 -4.39
CA LEU A 104 2.93 -5.95 -5.14
C LEU A 104 3.45 -4.50 -5.02
N MET A 105 3.18 -3.67 -6.04
CA MET A 105 3.31 -2.23 -5.93
C MET A 105 2.13 -1.64 -5.16
N ARG A 106 2.29 -0.44 -4.59
CA ARG A 106 1.24 0.16 -3.75
C ARG A 106 -0.03 0.47 -4.55
N GLN A 107 0.10 0.97 -5.79
CA GLN A 107 -1.03 1.21 -6.68
C GLN A 107 -1.83 -0.07 -6.97
N HIS A 108 -1.16 -1.22 -7.09
CA HIS A 108 -1.83 -2.52 -7.25
C HIS A 108 -2.66 -2.86 -6.00
N ILE A 109 -2.11 -2.62 -4.80
CA ILE A 109 -2.83 -2.85 -3.54
C ILE A 109 -4.09 -2.01 -3.48
N PHE A 110 -4.01 -0.72 -3.81
CA PHE A 110 -5.16 0.16 -3.87
C PHE A 110 -6.23 -0.38 -4.83
N PHE A 111 -5.84 -0.71 -6.06
CA PHE A 111 -6.81 -1.16 -7.05
C PHE A 111 -7.38 -2.54 -6.72
N ILE A 112 -6.61 -3.47 -6.15
CA ILE A 112 -7.14 -4.74 -5.62
C ILE A 112 -8.28 -4.48 -4.63
N MET A 113 -8.07 -3.62 -3.66
CA MET A 113 -9.09 -3.32 -2.65
C MET A 113 -10.33 -2.65 -3.27
N ARG A 114 -10.14 -1.80 -4.28
CA ARG A 114 -11.23 -1.22 -5.08
C ARG A 114 -12.00 -2.30 -5.81
N LEU A 115 -11.32 -3.17 -6.55
CA LEU A 115 -11.93 -4.26 -7.31
C LEU A 115 -12.73 -5.20 -6.40
N MET A 116 -12.19 -5.59 -5.23
CA MET A 116 -12.88 -6.44 -4.26
C MET A 116 -14.18 -5.79 -3.79
N LYS A 117 -14.17 -4.49 -3.51
CA LYS A 117 -15.37 -3.74 -3.14
C LYS A 117 -16.40 -3.71 -4.27
N ASP A 118 -15.97 -3.37 -5.50
CA ASP A 118 -16.85 -3.28 -6.68
C ASP A 118 -17.47 -4.63 -7.04
N ARG A 119 -16.74 -5.72 -6.86
CA ARG A 119 -17.21 -7.10 -7.04
C ARG A 119 -17.99 -7.64 -5.84
N LYS A 120 -18.16 -6.84 -4.79
CA LYS A 120 -18.86 -7.22 -3.55
C LYS A 120 -18.28 -8.46 -2.87
N ILE A 121 -16.97 -8.65 -2.98
CA ILE A 121 -16.25 -9.67 -2.22
C ILE A 121 -16.13 -9.16 -0.78
N ALA A 122 -17.04 -9.61 0.07
CA ALA A 122 -17.19 -9.08 1.41
C ALA A 122 -15.98 -9.35 2.31
N ARG A 123 -15.29 -10.49 2.09
CA ARG A 123 -14.17 -10.93 2.94
C ARG A 123 -13.04 -11.54 2.11
N TYR A 124 -11.82 -11.11 2.37
CA TYR A 124 -10.60 -11.69 1.82
C TYR A 124 -9.43 -11.42 2.77
N SER A 125 -8.32 -12.09 2.57
CA SER A 125 -7.11 -11.89 3.37
C SER A 125 -6.02 -11.21 2.55
N LEU A 126 -5.34 -10.23 3.14
CA LEU A 126 -4.07 -9.75 2.65
C LEU A 126 -2.95 -10.30 3.52
N LEU A 127 -1.84 -10.67 2.90
CA LEU A 127 -0.68 -11.20 3.59
C LEU A 127 0.53 -10.29 3.34
N TYR A 128 1.33 -10.05 4.36
CA TYR A 128 2.57 -9.30 4.25
C TYR A 128 3.66 -9.92 5.11
N THR A 129 4.81 -10.15 4.48
CA THR A 129 6.01 -10.63 5.17
C THR A 129 7.02 -9.49 5.33
N GLU A 130 7.37 -9.18 6.57
CA GLU A 130 8.39 -8.19 6.91
C GLU A 130 9.77 -8.64 6.46
N PRO A 131 10.66 -7.74 6.04
CA PRO A 131 12.07 -8.07 5.91
C PRO A 131 12.70 -8.18 7.31
N GLU A 132 13.66 -9.07 7.48
CA GLU A 132 14.50 -9.09 8.67
C GLU A 132 15.42 -7.88 8.70
N HIS A 133 15.98 -7.53 7.52
CA HIS A 133 16.80 -6.35 7.33
C HIS A 133 16.54 -5.69 5.98
N TYR A 134 16.59 -4.37 5.92
CA TYR A 134 16.61 -3.67 4.65
C TYR A 134 18.00 -3.70 4.01
N ALA A 135 18.06 -4.00 2.70
CA ALA A 135 19.31 -4.32 2.00
C ALA A 135 20.33 -3.16 1.97
N ARG A 136 19.87 -1.93 1.98
CA ARG A 136 20.72 -0.74 1.76
C ARG A 136 20.58 0.36 2.80
N LYS A 137 19.94 0.12 3.96
CA LYS A 137 19.73 1.13 5.02
C LYS A 137 19.47 2.54 4.45
N ALA A 138 20.47 3.44 4.56
CA ALA A 138 20.38 4.81 4.13
C ALA A 138 20.16 5.01 2.59
N ASP A 139 20.54 4.05 1.75
CA ASP A 139 20.46 4.13 0.30
C ASP A 139 19.33 3.26 -0.27
N THR A 140 18.35 2.87 0.55
CA THR A 140 17.22 2.06 0.08
C THR A 140 16.33 2.91 -0.81
N THR A 141 16.41 2.68 -2.12
CA THR A 141 15.45 3.13 -3.13
C THR A 141 14.65 1.92 -3.61
N PHE A 142 13.37 2.10 -3.83
CA PHE A 142 12.49 1.03 -4.34
C PHE A 142 12.28 1.16 -5.85
N ALA A 143 12.36 2.38 -6.35
CA ALA A 143 12.15 2.73 -7.74
C ALA A 143 13.47 2.79 -8.50
N LEU A 144 13.46 2.34 -9.76
CA LEU A 144 14.54 2.48 -10.73
C LEU A 144 14.14 3.49 -11.80
N GLY A 145 14.94 4.56 -11.94
CA GLY A 145 14.73 5.61 -12.93
C GLY A 145 13.98 6.83 -12.40
N GLU A 146 13.59 7.70 -13.31
CA GLU A 146 12.93 8.96 -12.99
C GLU A 146 11.42 8.78 -12.81
N VAL A 147 10.81 9.66 -12.01
CA VAL A 147 9.36 9.78 -11.89
C VAL A 147 8.82 10.42 -13.16
N SER A 148 7.97 9.73 -13.88
CA SER A 148 7.38 10.24 -15.11
C SER A 148 6.27 11.25 -14.85
N MET A 149 5.45 11.00 -13.85
CA MET A 149 4.36 11.89 -13.41
C MET A 149 3.85 11.49 -12.03
N VAL A 150 3.09 12.39 -11.41
CA VAL A 150 2.23 12.07 -10.26
C VAL A 150 0.78 12.07 -10.76
N ARG A 151 0.09 10.94 -10.61
CA ARG A 151 -1.30 10.80 -11.04
C ARG A 151 -2.19 10.19 -9.97
N GLN A 152 -3.48 10.29 -10.17
CA GLN A 152 -4.46 9.59 -9.35
C GLN A 152 -4.40 8.08 -9.62
N VAL A 153 -4.64 7.29 -8.57
CA VAL A 153 -4.78 5.85 -8.69
C VAL A 153 -6.17 5.53 -9.20
N ALA A 154 -6.29 4.58 -10.13
CA ALA A 154 -7.55 4.18 -10.71
C ALA A 154 -8.57 3.75 -9.64
N GLY A 155 -9.80 4.28 -9.73
CA GLY A 155 -10.87 4.06 -8.76
C GLY A 155 -10.77 4.89 -7.47
N TYR A 156 -9.79 5.82 -7.39
CA TYR A 156 -9.58 6.73 -6.26
C TYR A 156 -9.46 8.19 -6.69
N GLU A 157 -10.09 8.55 -7.79
CA GLU A 157 -9.98 9.89 -8.39
C GLU A 157 -10.76 10.96 -7.63
N GLY A 158 -11.90 10.57 -7.04
CA GLY A 158 -12.79 11.47 -6.29
C GLY A 158 -13.47 12.56 -7.14
N GLN A 159 -14.14 13.48 -6.47
CA GLN A 159 -14.86 14.59 -7.09
C GLN A 159 -14.30 15.93 -6.60
N HIS A 160 -13.17 16.37 -7.16
CA HIS A 160 -12.49 17.55 -6.71
C HIS A 160 -13.27 18.84 -6.97
N SER A 161 -13.20 19.76 -5.98
CA SER A 161 -13.69 21.12 -6.09
C SER A 161 -12.72 21.96 -6.93
N THR A 162 -13.25 22.98 -7.60
CA THR A 162 -12.44 24.04 -8.25
C THR A 162 -11.82 25.01 -7.23
N ASP A 163 -12.37 25.08 -6.02
CA ASP A 163 -11.75 25.80 -4.90
C ASP A 163 -10.55 25.00 -4.37
N THR A 164 -9.38 25.60 -4.42
CA THR A 164 -8.12 25.02 -3.94
C THR A 164 -7.55 25.76 -2.74
N SER A 165 -8.31 26.66 -2.13
CA SER A 165 -7.82 27.56 -1.06
C SER A 165 -7.41 26.82 0.21
N ASN A 166 -8.01 25.65 0.48
CA ASN A 166 -7.76 24.82 1.66
C ASN A 166 -7.46 23.37 1.29
N ASP A 167 -6.69 23.17 0.24
CA ASP A 167 -6.22 21.83 -0.15
C ASP A 167 -5.30 21.25 0.92
N VAL A 168 -5.43 19.95 1.13
CA VAL A 168 -4.63 19.19 2.09
C VAL A 168 -4.02 17.98 1.39
N LEU A 169 -2.73 17.76 1.61
CA LEU A 169 -2.01 16.55 1.24
C LEU A 169 -1.65 15.77 2.51
N ILE A 170 -2.24 14.60 2.70
CA ILE A 170 -1.81 13.66 3.75
C ILE A 170 -0.86 12.66 3.12
N MET A 171 0.38 12.65 3.61
CA MET A 171 1.44 11.78 3.11
C MET A 171 1.89 10.78 4.16
N GLY A 172 1.84 9.49 3.84
CA GLY A 172 2.58 8.46 4.53
C GLY A 172 4.03 8.48 4.09
N GLY A 173 4.92 8.92 4.99
CA GLY A 173 6.34 9.08 4.69
C GLY A 173 7.04 7.74 4.43
N GLY A 174 7.86 7.68 3.39
CA GLY A 174 8.67 6.52 3.00
C GLY A 174 10.15 6.86 2.85
N TYR A 175 10.95 5.84 2.50
CA TYR A 175 12.40 5.99 2.33
C TYR A 175 12.82 6.56 0.98
N ASP A 176 11.94 6.50 -0.02
CA ASP A 176 12.25 6.93 -1.38
C ASP A 176 12.01 8.44 -1.52
N HIS A 177 13.04 9.24 -1.17
CA HIS A 177 12.95 10.69 -1.18
C HIS A 177 12.56 11.29 -2.52
N PRO A 178 13.12 10.83 -3.66
CA PRO A 178 12.72 11.35 -4.95
C PRO A 178 11.21 11.24 -5.15
N LEU A 179 10.62 10.08 -4.79
CA LEU A 179 9.18 9.88 -4.90
C LEU A 179 8.39 10.84 -4.00
N VAL A 180 8.85 10.99 -2.74
CA VAL A 180 8.24 11.92 -1.76
C VAL A 180 8.30 13.36 -2.28
N ALA A 181 9.46 13.81 -2.76
CA ALA A 181 9.65 15.15 -3.30
C ALA A 181 8.71 15.44 -4.48
N HIS A 182 8.60 14.51 -5.42
CA HIS A 182 7.69 14.67 -6.58
C HIS A 182 6.23 14.80 -6.17
N VAL A 183 5.78 14.04 -5.17
CA VAL A 183 4.40 14.15 -4.67
C VAL A 183 4.18 15.49 -4.00
N ILE A 184 5.07 15.95 -3.12
CA ILE A 184 4.96 17.27 -2.45
C ILE A 184 4.92 18.39 -3.50
N LEU A 185 5.86 18.39 -4.44
CA LEU A 185 5.92 19.40 -5.49
C LEU A 185 4.68 19.39 -6.40
N SER A 186 4.08 18.24 -6.64
CA SER A 186 2.85 18.16 -7.43
C SER A 186 1.64 18.84 -6.76
N ARG A 187 1.73 19.10 -5.46
CA ARG A 187 0.70 19.75 -4.61
C ARG A 187 1.33 20.79 -3.68
N GLU A 188 2.24 21.61 -4.18
CA GLU A 188 3.03 22.59 -3.41
C GLU A 188 2.17 23.60 -2.63
N LYS A 189 0.95 23.87 -3.10
CA LYS A 189 0.01 24.80 -2.44
C LYS A 189 -0.87 24.12 -1.39
N ALA A 190 -0.90 22.79 -1.36
CA ALA A 190 -1.67 22.05 -0.38
C ALA A 190 -0.94 22.05 0.98
N ARG A 191 -1.71 22.17 2.06
CA ARG A 191 -1.17 21.99 3.41
C ARG A 191 -0.70 20.55 3.59
N LEU A 192 0.59 20.37 3.90
CA LEU A 192 1.18 19.06 4.10
C LEU A 192 0.90 18.53 5.51
N VAL A 193 0.38 17.32 5.57
CA VAL A 193 0.17 16.53 6.79
C VAL A 193 0.95 15.23 6.65
N GLN A 194 1.71 14.88 7.67
CA GLN A 194 2.62 13.75 7.64
C GLN A 194 2.13 12.62 8.55
N VAL A 195 2.17 11.39 8.06
CA VAL A 195 1.92 10.18 8.84
C VAL A 195 3.20 9.35 8.86
N HIS A 196 3.81 9.26 10.03
CA HIS A 196 5.04 8.52 10.23
C HIS A 196 4.79 7.12 10.76
N SER A 197 5.72 6.21 10.45
CA SER A 197 5.69 4.84 10.97
C SER A 197 6.22 4.79 12.40
N LEU A 198 5.34 4.60 13.38
CA LEU A 198 5.71 4.37 14.79
C LEU A 198 4.70 3.42 15.44
N PRO A 199 5.11 2.23 15.95
CA PRO A 199 6.46 1.66 15.80
C PRO A 199 6.82 1.41 14.33
N SER A 200 8.08 1.65 13.99
CA SER A 200 8.66 1.33 12.68
C SER A 200 9.00 -0.16 12.59
N LEU A 201 9.25 -0.67 11.38
CA LEU A 201 9.66 -2.08 11.19
C LEU A 201 11.04 -2.38 11.79
N SER A 202 11.89 -1.36 11.94
CA SER A 202 13.20 -1.44 12.59
C SER A 202 13.44 -0.14 13.36
N ALA A 203 14.09 -0.22 14.53
CA ALA A 203 14.21 0.92 15.45
C ALA A 203 14.97 2.12 14.86
N ASP A 204 15.92 1.88 13.97
CA ASP A 204 16.70 2.90 13.27
C ASP A 204 15.92 3.59 12.14
N MET A 205 14.89 2.95 11.62
CA MET A 205 14.10 3.46 10.49
C MET A 205 13.32 4.72 10.81
N TYR A 206 12.89 4.92 12.03
CA TYR A 206 12.11 6.10 12.42
C TYR A 206 12.92 7.39 12.28
N HIS A 207 14.11 7.42 12.86
CA HIS A 207 15.01 8.59 12.81
C HIS A 207 15.45 8.91 11.38
N GLU A 208 15.76 7.89 10.61
CA GLU A 208 16.11 8.03 9.20
C GLU A 208 14.95 8.64 8.39
N ALA A 209 13.71 8.16 8.57
CA ALA A 209 12.54 8.69 7.87
C ALA A 209 12.31 10.17 8.20
N LEU A 210 12.44 10.57 9.46
CA LEU A 210 12.33 11.96 9.89
C LEU A 210 13.39 12.86 9.27
N LEU A 211 14.67 12.48 9.39
CA LEU A 211 15.79 13.26 8.84
C LEU A 211 15.68 13.44 7.33
N ARG A 212 15.08 12.50 6.69
CA ARG A 212 14.95 12.50 5.24
C ARG A 212 13.79 13.38 4.80
N LEU A 213 12.66 13.28 5.48
CA LEU A 213 11.53 14.12 5.17
C LEU A 213 11.82 15.60 5.44
N ASP A 214 12.58 15.90 6.50
CA ASP A 214 13.06 17.24 6.82
C ASP A 214 13.90 17.85 5.67
N ARG A 215 14.75 17.07 5.03
CA ARG A 215 15.55 17.51 3.88
C ARG A 215 14.71 17.83 2.65
N VAL A 216 13.59 17.14 2.45
CA VAL A 216 12.70 17.34 1.30
C VAL A 216 11.66 18.42 1.61
N SER A 217 11.17 18.48 2.85
CA SER A 217 10.19 19.47 3.30
C SER A 217 10.84 20.81 3.69
N GLY A 218 12.15 20.96 3.62
CA GLY A 218 12.92 22.13 4.07
C GLY A 218 12.48 23.50 3.55
N THR A 219 11.34 23.58 2.86
CA THR A 219 10.61 24.79 2.49
C THR A 219 9.17 24.81 3.03
N ALA A 220 8.66 23.73 3.59
CA ALA A 220 7.33 23.67 4.17
C ALA A 220 7.45 23.58 5.69
N ASP A 221 7.09 24.65 6.39
CA ASP A 221 6.91 24.66 7.85
C ASP A 221 5.79 23.67 8.22
N VAL A 222 6.16 22.41 8.50
CA VAL A 222 5.20 21.43 9.01
C VAL A 222 5.05 21.65 10.51
N ALA A 223 3.94 22.25 10.91
CA ALA A 223 3.64 22.44 12.31
C ALA A 223 3.49 21.09 13.03
N GLU A 224 3.85 21.01 14.32
CA GLU A 224 3.73 19.77 15.13
C GLU A 224 2.32 19.17 15.09
N ASP A 225 1.30 19.99 14.93
CA ASP A 225 -0.11 19.58 14.85
C ASP A 225 -0.50 18.96 13.50
N GLN A 226 0.42 18.88 12.55
CA GLN A 226 0.27 18.23 11.24
C GLN A 226 1.04 16.91 11.13
N THR A 227 1.59 16.43 12.24
CA THR A 227 2.32 15.17 12.31
C THR A 227 1.53 14.14 13.10
N PHE A 228 1.33 12.97 12.49
CA PHE A 228 0.63 11.83 13.07
C PHE A 228 1.51 10.58 13.00
N PHE A 229 1.18 9.59 13.83
CA PHE A 229 1.94 8.37 13.94
C PHE A 229 1.02 7.15 13.80
N SER A 230 1.43 6.18 12.98
CA SER A 230 0.72 4.92 12.84
C SER A 230 1.71 3.76 12.76
N SER A 231 1.26 2.56 13.13
CA SER A 231 2.09 1.35 13.06
C SER A 231 2.50 1.03 11.64
N ALA A 232 3.78 0.69 11.42
CA ALA A 232 4.32 0.31 10.12
C ALA A 232 3.73 -0.99 9.55
N ASN A 233 3.21 -1.85 10.42
CA ASN A 233 2.70 -3.18 10.06
C ASN A 233 1.24 -3.40 10.43
N ASP A 234 0.49 -2.34 10.68
CA ASP A 234 -0.92 -2.42 11.03
C ASP A 234 -1.76 -1.48 10.17
N PRO A 235 -2.50 -2.02 9.17
CA PRO A 235 -3.35 -1.21 8.31
C PRO A 235 -4.55 -0.61 9.04
N PHE A 236 -5.08 -1.30 10.04
CA PHE A 236 -6.27 -0.87 10.76
C PHE A 236 -5.96 0.33 11.65
N VAL A 237 -4.84 0.27 12.38
CA VAL A 237 -4.32 1.43 13.13
C VAL A 237 -4.03 2.60 12.19
N THR A 238 -3.49 2.34 10.99
CA THR A 238 -3.23 3.41 10.02
C THR A 238 -4.54 4.06 9.56
N ALA A 239 -5.56 3.29 9.23
CA ALA A 239 -6.86 3.82 8.82
C ALA A 239 -7.53 4.64 9.94
N ALA A 240 -7.49 4.16 11.19
CA ALA A 240 -7.99 4.88 12.35
C ALA A 240 -7.23 6.21 12.58
N THR A 241 -5.89 6.20 12.44
CA THR A 241 -5.06 7.41 12.54
C THR A 241 -5.43 8.44 11.47
N LEU A 242 -5.67 8.01 10.23
CA LEU A 242 -6.08 8.89 9.13
C LEU A 242 -7.45 9.51 9.39
N SER A 243 -8.41 8.73 9.90
CA SER A 243 -9.72 9.20 10.30
C SER A 243 -9.61 10.29 11.38
N GLU A 244 -8.84 10.02 12.44
CA GLU A 244 -8.59 10.99 13.51
C GLU A 244 -7.90 12.26 12.98
N ALA A 245 -6.89 12.12 12.13
CA ALA A 245 -6.20 13.25 11.52
C ALA A 245 -7.17 14.12 10.71
N CYS A 246 -8.01 13.53 9.87
CA CYS A 246 -9.00 14.27 9.10
C CYS A 246 -10.04 14.98 9.99
N GLN A 247 -10.49 14.35 11.07
CA GLN A 247 -11.41 14.98 12.02
C GLN A 247 -10.76 16.19 12.69
N LYS A 248 -9.52 16.07 13.17
CA LYS A 248 -8.76 17.18 13.77
C LYS A 248 -8.54 18.34 12.79
N LEU A 249 -8.21 18.02 11.54
CA LEU A 249 -7.99 19.03 10.50
C LEU A 249 -9.29 19.79 10.18
N ARG A 250 -10.40 19.06 9.96
CA ARG A 250 -11.73 19.65 9.66
C ARG A 250 -12.29 20.48 10.81
N ALA A 251 -11.94 20.16 12.06
CA ALA A 251 -12.33 20.94 13.21
C ALA A 251 -11.67 22.33 13.25
N LYS A 252 -10.50 22.49 12.60
CA LYS A 252 -9.76 23.76 12.55
C LYS A 252 -10.12 24.59 11.33
N LEU A 253 -10.15 23.98 10.15
CA LEU A 253 -10.43 24.66 8.88
C LEU A 253 -11.15 23.69 7.92
N PRO A 254 -12.05 24.21 7.06
CA PRO A 254 -12.62 23.41 6.00
C PRO A 254 -11.51 22.88 5.07
N ILE A 255 -11.71 21.69 4.51
CA ILE A 255 -10.82 21.09 3.51
C ILE A 255 -11.54 21.21 2.16
N SER A 256 -10.92 21.91 1.20
CA SER A 256 -11.44 22.03 -0.16
C SER A 256 -11.24 20.72 -0.95
N ASN A 257 -10.02 20.24 -1.02
CA ASN A 257 -9.68 18.95 -1.62
C ASN A 257 -8.68 18.22 -0.72
N LEU A 258 -8.84 16.90 -0.61
CA LEU A 258 -7.97 16.05 0.16
C LEU A 258 -7.21 15.09 -0.77
N TYR A 259 -5.89 15.19 -0.76
CA TYR A 259 -5.00 14.29 -1.48
C TYR A 259 -4.35 13.34 -0.48
N LEU A 260 -4.37 12.04 -0.79
CA LEU A 260 -3.72 11.00 -0.01
C LEU A 260 -2.57 10.42 -0.82
N SER A 261 -1.39 10.22 -0.20
CA SER A 261 -0.29 9.50 -0.83
C SER A 261 0.43 8.62 0.18
N SER A 262 0.40 7.32 -0.02
CA SER A 262 1.09 6.36 0.85
C SER A 262 2.38 5.88 0.21
N LEU A 263 3.51 6.50 0.56
CA LEU A 263 4.85 6.06 0.16
C LEU A 263 5.56 5.26 1.27
N ALA A 264 4.89 5.06 2.39
CA ALA A 264 5.36 4.29 3.53
C ALA A 264 5.30 2.76 3.27
N THR A 265 5.06 1.95 4.29
CA THR A 265 4.98 0.49 4.16
C THR A 265 3.73 0.04 3.38
N LYS A 266 3.73 -1.20 2.88
CA LYS A 266 2.58 -1.76 2.19
C LYS A 266 1.37 -1.96 3.11
N PRO A 267 1.52 -2.40 4.37
CA PRO A 267 0.39 -2.38 5.32
C PRO A 267 -0.20 -0.98 5.52
N GLN A 268 0.63 0.06 5.59
CA GLN A 268 0.09 1.43 5.65
C GLN A 268 -0.65 1.82 4.37
N ALA A 269 -0.19 1.40 3.18
CA ALA A 269 -0.95 1.61 1.94
C ALA A 269 -2.34 0.95 1.99
N VAL A 270 -2.45 -0.26 2.56
CA VAL A 270 -3.76 -0.89 2.85
C VAL A 270 -4.60 -0.02 3.77
N GLY A 271 -4.02 0.56 4.83
CA GLY A 271 -4.72 1.46 5.75
C GLY A 271 -5.24 2.72 5.06
N PHE A 272 -4.45 3.33 4.16
CA PHE A 272 -4.89 4.47 3.34
C PHE A 272 -6.05 4.08 2.42
N ALA A 273 -6.00 2.89 1.80
CA ALA A 273 -7.08 2.39 0.95
C ALA A 273 -8.36 2.12 1.76
N LEU A 274 -8.25 1.49 2.93
CA LEU A 274 -9.39 1.26 3.84
C LEU A 274 -10.07 2.57 4.24
N PHE A 275 -9.27 3.55 4.67
CA PHE A 275 -9.78 4.87 5.05
C PHE A 275 -10.52 5.55 3.90
N TYR A 276 -9.93 5.54 2.68
CA TYR A 276 -10.58 6.12 1.52
C TYR A 276 -11.91 5.43 1.20
N LEU A 277 -11.90 4.11 1.11
CA LEU A 277 -13.08 3.32 0.71
C LEU A 277 -14.22 3.38 1.73
N LYS A 278 -13.91 3.59 3.01
CA LYS A 278 -14.92 3.67 4.08
C LYS A 278 -15.44 5.10 4.31
N GLU A 279 -14.58 6.12 4.20
CA GLU A 279 -14.95 7.47 4.65
C GLU A 279 -14.88 8.56 3.57
N LEU A 280 -14.14 8.35 2.50
CA LEU A 280 -13.85 9.40 1.53
C LEU A 280 -14.45 9.17 0.14
N GLU A 281 -14.91 7.97 -0.15
CA GLU A 281 -15.49 7.66 -1.46
C GLU A 281 -16.63 8.62 -1.82
N GLY A 282 -16.60 9.15 -3.04
CA GLY A 282 -17.57 10.13 -3.52
C GLY A 282 -17.35 11.56 -3.01
N SER A 283 -16.32 11.81 -2.20
CA SER A 283 -15.96 13.15 -1.71
C SER A 283 -14.91 13.83 -2.58
N ALA A 284 -14.57 15.09 -2.26
CA ALA A 284 -13.48 15.84 -2.89
C ALA A 284 -12.11 15.32 -2.43
N SER A 285 -11.88 14.01 -2.58
CA SER A 285 -10.69 13.33 -2.11
C SER A 285 -10.15 12.37 -3.15
N SER A 286 -8.83 12.27 -3.29
CA SER A 286 -8.19 11.28 -4.19
C SER A 286 -6.93 10.68 -3.59
N VAL A 287 -6.56 9.51 -4.10
CA VAL A 287 -5.24 8.93 -3.86
C VAL A 287 -4.34 9.25 -5.06
N ILE A 288 -3.18 9.85 -4.80
CA ILE A 288 -2.18 10.19 -5.81
C ILE A 288 -0.91 9.37 -5.60
N PHE A 289 -0.26 9.01 -6.70
CA PHE A 289 0.94 8.19 -6.66
C PHE A 289 1.95 8.61 -7.75
N PRO A 290 3.27 8.64 -7.44
CA PRO A 290 4.30 8.89 -8.44
C PRO A 290 4.52 7.63 -9.28
N VAL A 291 4.44 7.77 -10.60
CA VAL A 291 4.61 6.67 -11.54
C VAL A 291 6.07 6.53 -11.93
N VAL A 292 6.60 5.33 -11.74
CA VAL A 292 7.94 4.93 -12.17
C VAL A 292 7.86 3.65 -13.00
N ASN A 293 8.79 3.48 -13.95
CA ASN A 293 8.71 2.41 -14.92
C ASN A 293 9.30 1.08 -14.44
N ARG A 294 10.18 1.09 -13.44
CA ARG A 294 10.86 -0.10 -12.94
C ARG A 294 11.05 -0.05 -11.44
N TYR A 295 11.03 -1.23 -10.84
CA TYR A 295 11.31 -1.41 -9.42
C TYR A 295 12.44 -2.42 -9.22
N PHE A 296 13.16 -2.29 -8.10
CA PHE A 296 14.14 -3.29 -7.70
C PHE A 296 13.47 -4.61 -7.38
N ARG A 297 14.02 -5.72 -7.89
CA ARG A 297 13.54 -7.08 -7.63
C ARG A 297 13.73 -7.51 -6.17
N GLU A 298 14.78 -6.98 -5.52
CA GLU A 298 15.09 -7.25 -4.12
C GLU A 298 15.37 -5.95 -3.35
N THR A 299 14.56 -5.67 -2.33
CA THR A 299 14.66 -4.46 -1.50
C THR A 299 14.88 -4.73 -0.01
N GLY A 300 14.83 -6.00 0.40
CA GLY A 300 15.04 -6.43 1.78
C GLY A 300 15.58 -7.84 1.82
N LYS A 301 16.33 -8.17 2.87
CA LYS A 301 16.94 -9.49 3.10
C LYS A 301 16.34 -10.14 4.33
N GLY A 302 16.34 -11.48 4.32
CA GLY A 302 15.83 -12.30 5.42
C GLY A 302 14.32 -12.39 5.47
N LEU A 303 13.83 -13.24 6.36
CA LEU A 303 12.43 -13.54 6.59
C LEU A 303 12.04 -13.07 7.99
N GLY A 304 11.35 -11.94 8.08
CA GLY A 304 10.77 -11.44 9.31
C GLY A 304 9.41 -12.10 9.59
N ARG A 305 8.57 -11.42 10.36
CA ARG A 305 7.21 -11.89 10.67
C ARG A 305 6.30 -11.81 9.47
N THR A 306 5.47 -12.82 9.29
CA THR A 306 4.38 -12.80 8.33
C THR A 306 3.07 -12.47 9.04
N TRP A 307 2.34 -11.50 8.49
CA TRP A 307 1.07 -11.03 9.01
C TRP A 307 -0.06 -11.32 8.03
N VAL A 308 -1.21 -11.68 8.56
CA VAL A 308 -2.47 -11.76 7.83
C VAL A 308 -3.39 -10.65 8.31
N TYR A 309 -3.97 -9.95 7.36
CA TYR A 309 -4.97 -8.91 7.55
C TYR A 309 -6.30 -9.38 6.96
N PRO A 310 -7.29 -9.77 7.79
CA PRO A 310 -8.63 -10.02 7.31
C PRO A 310 -9.27 -8.69 6.90
N ILE A 311 -9.67 -8.58 5.64
CA ILE A 311 -10.28 -7.37 5.11
C ILE A 311 -11.78 -7.61 4.94
N GLU A 312 -12.58 -6.71 5.51
CA GLU A 312 -14.03 -6.64 5.35
C GLU A 312 -14.41 -5.26 4.79
N LEU A 313 -14.92 -5.27 3.57
CA LEU A 313 -15.44 -4.08 2.87
C LEU A 313 -16.95 -4.29 2.69
N SER A 314 -17.71 -3.94 3.71
CA SER A 314 -19.18 -3.91 3.65
C SER A 314 -19.66 -2.52 3.26
#